data_ce0b6b7519916b3bf674f7ade4796ce2
#
_entry.id   ce0b6b7519916b3bf674f7ade4796ce2
#
_cell.length_a   1.000
_cell.length_b   1.000
_cell.length_c   1.000
_cell.angle_alpha   90.00
_cell.angle_beta   90.00
_cell.angle_gamma   90.00
#
_symmetry.space_group_name_H-M   'P 1'
#
loop_
_entity.id
_entity.type
_entity.pdbx_description
1 polymer ?
#
loop_
_entity_poly.entity_id
_entity_poly.type
_entity_poly.pdbx_seq_one_letter_code
_entity_poly.pdbx_strand_id
1 'polypeptide(L)'
;MLIDRLIEGIKYKKNPCIVGIDPEWCKIPECYKYDSTTKANAILDWATDVIDAVADIVPAVKPQMAFFEVFGADGVRVNQQVVQYAHDTGLVVIDDSKRNDIGNTAKAYAYAHLAKDGPINADFMTVSPFLGTDSMQPFIDISIKDEKGIFVLVKTSNPGSVEISEATNAQGEKIRNWLANYIHTAGSDCIGKYNYSNIGAVVGATFPGEAQQLRSIMKNNFFLVPGFGAQGGEAKDVIPCFNEDGLGAITRIKNTEALCLLIIRTCPSILSLKTALYTDCFPRSM
;
A
#
# COMPACT_ATOMS: atom_id res chain seq x y z
N MET A 1 11.59 5.36 -13.90
CA MET A 1 11.14 5.67 -12.52
C MET A 1 10.33 4.52 -11.95
N LEU A 2 10.35 4.32 -10.65
CA LEU A 2 9.59 3.24 -9.98
C LEU A 2 8.09 3.34 -10.23
N ILE A 3 7.54 4.54 -10.18
CA ILE A 3 6.11 4.75 -10.46
C ILE A 3 5.71 4.25 -11.85
N ASP A 4 6.61 4.32 -12.83
CA ASP A 4 6.34 3.81 -14.18
C ASP A 4 6.19 2.28 -14.16
N ARG A 5 7.00 1.57 -13.35
CA ARG A 5 6.88 0.11 -13.17
C ARG A 5 5.53 -0.27 -12.55
N LEU A 6 5.07 0.50 -11.55
CA LEU A 6 3.74 0.30 -10.97
C LEU A 6 2.63 0.52 -12.01
N ILE A 7 2.71 1.60 -12.79
CA ILE A 7 1.73 1.92 -13.85
C ILE A 7 1.72 0.85 -14.95
N GLU A 8 2.89 0.38 -15.36
CA GLU A 8 3.00 -0.71 -16.34
C GLU A 8 2.35 -2.00 -15.83
N GLY A 9 2.55 -2.32 -14.54
CA GLY A 9 1.87 -3.43 -13.90
C GLY A 9 0.35 -3.26 -13.89
N ILE A 10 -0.16 -2.06 -13.56
CA ILE A 10 -1.60 -1.75 -13.61
C ILE A 10 -2.16 -1.93 -15.03
N LYS A 11 -1.48 -1.39 -16.04
CA LYS A 11 -1.91 -1.47 -17.45
C LYS A 11 -1.88 -2.90 -17.97
N TYR A 12 -0.81 -3.65 -17.68
CA TYR A 12 -0.66 -5.04 -18.12
C TYR A 12 -1.72 -5.96 -17.50
N LYS A 13 -1.94 -5.83 -16.19
CA LYS A 13 -2.90 -6.64 -15.43
C LYS A 13 -4.32 -6.08 -15.49
N LYS A 14 -4.51 -4.87 -16.04
CA LYS A 14 -5.79 -4.14 -16.11
C LYS A 14 -6.46 -4.03 -14.74
N ASN A 15 -5.65 -3.85 -13.70
CA ASN A 15 -6.10 -3.90 -12.31
C ASN A 15 -5.31 -2.91 -11.44
N PRO A 16 -5.93 -1.88 -10.84
CA PRO A 16 -5.29 -0.97 -9.89
C PRO A 16 -5.34 -1.46 -8.45
N CYS A 17 -5.86 -2.68 -8.19
CA CYS A 17 -5.92 -3.22 -6.85
C CYS A 17 -4.58 -3.81 -6.43
N ILE A 18 -4.25 -3.67 -5.15
CA ILE A 18 -3.10 -4.30 -4.51
C ILE A 18 -3.55 -5.21 -3.37
N VAL A 19 -2.78 -6.23 -3.04
CA VAL A 19 -3.11 -7.17 -1.95
C VAL A 19 -2.29 -6.85 -0.71
N GLY A 20 -2.97 -6.73 0.44
CA GLY A 20 -2.32 -6.62 1.74
C GLY A 20 -1.84 -7.98 2.23
N ILE A 21 -0.62 -8.04 2.77
CA ILE A 21 -0.08 -9.21 3.47
C ILE A 21 -0.07 -8.89 4.97
N ASP A 22 -1.14 -9.31 5.63
CA ASP A 22 -1.40 -9.02 7.05
C ASP A 22 -1.42 -10.35 7.82
N PRO A 23 -0.30 -10.89 8.33
CA PRO A 23 -0.24 -12.21 8.97
C PRO A 23 -0.82 -12.21 10.39
N GLU A 24 -2.12 -11.99 10.50
CA GLU A 24 -2.85 -12.16 11.76
C GLU A 24 -2.91 -13.65 12.11
N TRP A 25 -2.16 -14.07 13.14
CA TRP A 25 -1.99 -15.49 13.50
C TRP A 25 -3.31 -16.26 13.61
N CYS A 26 -4.34 -15.67 14.19
CA CYS A 26 -5.65 -16.31 14.34
C CYS A 26 -6.38 -16.54 13.00
N LYS A 27 -5.98 -15.83 11.94
CA LYS A 27 -6.58 -15.92 10.61
C LYS A 27 -5.76 -16.76 9.62
N ILE A 28 -4.54 -17.14 9.97
CA ILE A 28 -3.72 -18.04 9.16
C ILE A 28 -4.37 -19.42 9.20
N PRO A 29 -4.60 -20.07 8.04
CA PRO A 29 -5.20 -21.42 7.98
C PRO A 29 -4.42 -22.46 8.78
N GLU A 30 -5.12 -23.40 9.39
CA GLU A 30 -4.52 -24.40 10.29
C GLU A 30 -3.48 -25.29 9.57
N CYS A 31 -3.64 -25.56 8.27
CA CYS A 31 -2.67 -26.36 7.50
C CYS A 31 -1.25 -25.79 7.62
N TYR A 32 -1.06 -24.47 7.52
CA TYR A 32 0.26 -23.86 7.69
C TYR A 32 0.80 -23.99 9.12
N LYS A 33 -0.09 -24.02 10.12
CA LYS A 33 0.30 -24.10 11.54
C LYS A 33 0.75 -25.51 11.94
N TYR A 34 0.18 -26.54 11.32
CA TYR A 34 0.52 -27.95 11.61
C TYR A 34 1.77 -28.42 10.89
N ASP A 35 1.98 -27.97 9.66
CA ASP A 35 3.06 -28.44 8.80
C ASP A 35 4.38 -27.70 9.06
N SER A 36 4.33 -26.52 9.69
CA SER A 36 5.52 -25.69 9.92
C SER A 36 6.15 -25.95 11.29
N THR A 37 7.48 -25.97 11.31
CA THR A 37 8.29 -26.18 12.53
C THR A 37 8.26 -24.98 13.49
N THR A 38 7.99 -23.78 12.98
CA THR A 38 7.91 -22.53 13.76
C THR A 38 6.80 -21.62 13.23
N LYS A 39 6.33 -20.67 14.07
CA LYS A 39 5.37 -19.64 13.62
C LYS A 39 5.92 -18.79 12.47
N ALA A 40 7.22 -18.51 12.48
CA ALA A 40 7.88 -17.75 11.45
C ALA A 40 7.79 -18.45 10.08
N ASN A 41 8.06 -19.76 10.04
CA ASN A 41 7.94 -20.56 8.83
C ASN A 41 6.48 -20.61 8.34
N ALA A 42 5.53 -20.85 9.24
CA ALA A 42 4.10 -20.86 8.90
C ALA A 42 3.64 -19.55 8.24
N ILE A 43 4.13 -18.41 8.76
CA ILE A 43 3.82 -17.09 8.21
C ILE A 43 4.48 -16.90 6.84
N LEU A 44 5.72 -17.35 6.68
CA LEU A 44 6.44 -17.25 5.41
C LEU A 44 5.75 -18.08 4.33
N ASP A 45 5.47 -19.36 4.62
CA ASP A 45 4.82 -20.29 3.68
C ASP A 45 3.45 -19.73 3.25
N TRP A 46 2.65 -19.28 4.22
CA TRP A 46 1.36 -18.66 3.92
C TRP A 46 1.49 -17.39 3.07
N ALA A 47 2.46 -16.51 3.38
CA ALA A 47 2.62 -15.24 2.68
C ALA A 47 3.11 -15.45 1.24
N THR A 48 4.01 -16.42 1.01
CA THR A 48 4.49 -16.79 -0.33
C THR A 48 3.38 -17.40 -1.18
N ASP A 49 2.56 -18.28 -0.61
CA ASP A 49 1.39 -18.84 -1.32
C ASP A 49 0.36 -17.75 -1.70
N VAL A 50 0.13 -16.77 -0.81
CA VAL A 50 -0.72 -15.60 -1.15
C VAL A 50 -0.11 -14.80 -2.31
N ILE A 51 1.20 -14.57 -2.31
CA ILE A 51 1.91 -13.85 -3.38
C ILE A 51 1.75 -14.62 -4.70
N ASP A 52 2.00 -15.91 -4.73
CA ASP A 52 1.86 -16.75 -5.92
C ASP A 52 0.45 -16.71 -6.49
N ALA A 53 -0.57 -16.75 -5.62
CA ALA A 53 -1.96 -16.71 -6.03
C ALA A 53 -2.34 -15.40 -6.73
N VAL A 54 -1.68 -14.28 -6.40
CA VAL A 54 -2.08 -12.95 -6.87
C VAL A 54 -1.08 -12.32 -7.84
N ALA A 55 0.10 -12.92 -8.02
CA ALA A 55 1.19 -12.37 -8.82
C ALA A 55 0.77 -12.03 -10.26
N ASP A 56 -0.09 -12.83 -10.88
CA ASP A 56 -0.61 -12.57 -12.24
C ASP A 56 -1.77 -11.55 -12.28
N ILE A 57 -2.34 -11.20 -11.11
CA ILE A 57 -3.62 -10.47 -11.02
C ILE A 57 -3.40 -9.02 -10.60
N VAL A 58 -2.49 -8.76 -9.65
CA VAL A 58 -2.28 -7.43 -9.05
C VAL A 58 -0.90 -6.88 -9.37
N PRO A 59 -0.73 -5.56 -9.50
CA PRO A 59 0.57 -4.94 -9.79
C PRO A 59 1.50 -4.92 -8.60
N ALA A 60 0.96 -4.99 -7.37
CA ALA A 60 1.74 -4.83 -6.15
C ALA A 60 1.14 -5.59 -4.97
N VAL A 61 1.98 -5.87 -3.97
CA VAL A 61 1.59 -6.33 -2.64
C VAL A 61 2.02 -5.33 -1.58
N LYS A 62 1.32 -5.37 -0.43
CA LYS A 62 1.57 -4.44 0.67
C LYS A 62 1.70 -5.20 2.00
N PRO A 63 2.90 -5.68 2.35
CA PRO A 63 3.19 -6.20 3.68
C PRO A 63 2.90 -5.14 4.75
N GLN A 64 2.15 -5.51 5.78
CA GLN A 64 1.87 -4.63 6.91
C GLN A 64 2.84 -4.95 8.05
N MET A 65 3.86 -4.10 8.20
CA MET A 65 4.99 -4.33 9.11
C MET A 65 4.55 -4.64 10.54
N ALA A 66 3.51 -3.99 11.05
CA ALA A 66 3.02 -4.20 12.41
C ALA A 66 2.65 -5.66 12.70
N PHE A 67 2.11 -6.39 11.71
CA PHE A 67 1.74 -7.81 11.89
C PHE A 67 2.96 -8.74 11.87
N PHE A 68 4.08 -8.32 11.30
CA PHE A 68 5.33 -9.06 11.39
C PHE A 68 6.06 -8.74 12.70
N GLU A 69 6.07 -7.48 13.13
CA GLU A 69 6.74 -7.04 14.37
C GLU A 69 6.23 -7.75 15.63
N VAL A 70 4.96 -8.18 15.68
CA VAL A 70 4.41 -8.95 16.82
C VAL A 70 5.10 -10.31 17.05
N PHE A 71 5.85 -10.80 16.05
CA PHE A 71 6.64 -12.03 16.16
C PHE A 71 8.13 -11.76 16.48
N GLY A 72 8.47 -10.52 16.87
CA GLY A 72 9.82 -10.12 17.22
C GLY A 72 10.82 -10.19 16.05
N ALA A 73 12.07 -10.52 16.34
CA ALA A 73 13.13 -10.56 15.34
C ALA A 73 12.84 -11.55 14.20
N ASP A 74 12.19 -12.68 14.51
CA ASP A 74 11.81 -13.67 13.50
C ASP A 74 10.76 -13.11 12.53
N GLY A 75 9.79 -12.36 13.02
CA GLY A 75 8.79 -11.71 12.16
C GLY A 75 9.40 -10.65 11.24
N VAL A 76 10.32 -9.84 11.73
CA VAL A 76 11.06 -8.87 10.90
C VAL A 76 11.85 -9.58 9.80
N ARG A 77 12.53 -10.69 10.13
CA ARG A 77 13.25 -11.51 9.14
C ARG A 77 12.29 -12.10 8.09
N VAL A 78 11.12 -12.58 8.52
CA VAL A 78 10.08 -13.08 7.59
C VAL A 78 9.62 -11.96 6.66
N ASN A 79 9.39 -10.74 7.17
CA ASN A 79 9.02 -9.61 6.31
C ASN A 79 10.06 -9.35 5.22
N GLN A 80 11.36 -9.39 5.56
CA GLN A 80 12.44 -9.24 4.56
C GLN A 80 12.37 -10.33 3.49
N GLN A 81 12.13 -11.59 3.87
CA GLN A 81 11.97 -12.71 2.94
C GLN A 81 10.74 -12.56 2.06
N VAL A 82 9.61 -12.08 2.61
CA VAL A 82 8.37 -11.81 1.87
C VAL A 82 8.58 -10.70 0.84
N VAL A 83 9.28 -9.62 1.21
CA VAL A 83 9.62 -8.52 0.28
C VAL A 83 10.48 -9.05 -0.88
N GLN A 84 11.54 -9.82 -0.57
CA GLN A 84 12.40 -10.40 -1.59
C GLN A 84 11.63 -11.35 -2.51
N TYR A 85 10.81 -12.24 -1.95
CA TYR A 85 9.99 -13.18 -2.72
C TYR A 85 9.03 -12.45 -3.67
N ALA A 86 8.39 -11.38 -3.20
CA ALA A 86 7.51 -10.57 -4.04
C ALA A 86 8.26 -9.89 -5.20
N HIS A 87 9.49 -9.42 -4.97
CA HIS A 87 10.36 -8.90 -6.03
C HIS A 87 10.71 -9.99 -7.07
N ASP A 88 11.02 -11.20 -6.63
CA ASP A 88 11.38 -12.32 -7.50
C ASP A 88 10.19 -12.75 -8.39
N THR A 89 8.95 -12.52 -7.94
CA THR A 89 7.73 -12.72 -8.74
C THR A 89 7.37 -11.51 -9.62
N GLY A 90 8.18 -10.43 -9.61
CA GLY A 90 7.98 -9.23 -10.43
C GLY A 90 6.98 -8.23 -9.88
N LEU A 91 6.47 -8.41 -8.66
CA LEU A 91 5.55 -7.48 -8.02
C LEU A 91 6.28 -6.23 -7.50
N VAL A 92 5.55 -5.12 -7.46
CA VAL A 92 5.96 -3.93 -6.69
C VAL A 92 5.61 -4.16 -5.22
N VAL A 93 6.49 -3.76 -4.31
CA VAL A 93 6.30 -3.94 -2.87
C VAL A 93 6.12 -2.60 -2.17
N ILE A 94 5.03 -2.46 -1.42
CA ILE A 94 4.73 -1.29 -0.59
C ILE A 94 4.84 -1.70 0.88
N ASP A 95 5.91 -1.31 1.56
CA ASP A 95 6.09 -1.55 2.99
C ASP A 95 5.20 -0.60 3.81
N ASP A 96 4.15 -1.16 4.41
CA ASP A 96 3.20 -0.37 5.20
C ASP A 96 3.68 -0.26 6.66
N SER A 97 4.75 0.51 6.88
CA SER A 97 5.44 0.66 8.16
C SER A 97 5.14 1.97 8.89
N LYS A 98 4.65 2.98 8.18
CA LYS A 98 4.26 4.31 8.71
C LYS A 98 5.32 4.93 9.63
N ARG A 99 6.60 4.86 9.20
CA ARG A 99 7.70 5.42 9.98
C ARG A 99 7.68 6.94 9.97
N ASN A 100 8.24 7.50 11.02
CA ASN A 100 8.46 8.93 11.18
C ASN A 100 9.51 9.13 12.28
N ASP A 101 10.41 10.08 12.10
CA ASP A 101 11.35 10.57 13.12
C ASP A 101 12.09 11.79 12.56
N ILE A 102 13.03 12.37 13.31
CA ILE A 102 13.82 13.53 12.93
C ILE A 102 15.30 13.17 12.71
N GLY A 103 15.99 13.98 11.93
CA GLY A 103 17.45 13.94 11.79
C GLY A 103 18.00 12.56 11.40
N ASN A 104 19.00 12.08 12.17
CA ASN A 104 19.66 10.82 11.87
C ASN A 104 18.77 9.59 12.09
N THR A 105 17.79 9.64 12.99
CA THR A 105 16.84 8.55 13.21
C THR A 105 15.92 8.39 11.99
N ALA A 106 15.42 9.47 11.43
CA ALA A 106 14.66 9.42 10.17
C ALA A 106 15.49 8.85 9.01
N LYS A 107 16.79 9.23 8.91
CA LYS A 107 17.72 8.64 7.92
C LYS A 107 17.89 7.14 8.12
N ALA A 108 18.00 6.67 9.37
CA ALA A 108 18.13 5.24 9.68
C ALA A 108 16.88 4.46 9.27
N TYR A 109 15.66 5.00 9.53
CA TYR A 109 14.42 4.40 9.06
C TYR A 109 14.33 4.38 7.52
N ALA A 110 14.62 5.51 6.87
CA ALA A 110 14.59 5.59 5.42
C ALA A 110 15.56 4.57 4.77
N TYR A 111 16.79 4.47 5.28
CA TYR A 111 17.75 3.49 4.82
C TYR A 111 17.27 2.05 5.03
N ALA A 112 16.79 1.72 6.23
CA ALA A 112 16.39 0.36 6.58
C ALA A 112 15.24 -0.16 5.70
N HIS A 113 14.31 0.71 5.34
CA HIS A 113 13.10 0.32 4.61
C HIS A 113 13.22 0.48 3.08
N LEU A 114 13.90 1.52 2.59
CA LEU A 114 13.90 1.90 1.17
C LEU A 114 15.22 1.71 0.44
N ALA A 115 16.38 1.88 1.12
CA ALA A 115 17.66 1.84 0.40
C ALA A 115 17.85 0.52 -0.36
N LYS A 116 18.44 0.58 -1.56
CA LYS A 116 18.72 -0.61 -2.39
C LYS A 116 19.60 -1.65 -1.69
N ASP A 117 20.49 -1.17 -0.83
CA ASP A 117 21.38 -1.99 0.02
C ASP A 117 20.89 -2.09 1.46
N GLY A 118 19.68 -1.59 1.74
CA GLY A 118 19.02 -1.68 3.04
C GLY A 118 18.42 -3.07 3.29
N PRO A 119 18.19 -3.42 4.56
CA PRO A 119 17.76 -4.78 4.92
C PRO A 119 16.36 -5.16 4.42
N ILE A 120 15.44 -4.20 4.20
CA ILE A 120 14.09 -4.46 3.69
C ILE A 120 14.02 -4.22 2.19
N ASN A 121 14.61 -3.12 1.70
CA ASN A 121 14.69 -2.77 0.28
C ASN A 121 13.31 -2.75 -0.43
N ALA A 122 12.25 -2.28 0.24
CA ALA A 122 10.94 -2.15 -0.38
C ALA A 122 10.96 -1.13 -1.54
N ASP A 123 10.01 -1.23 -2.46
CA ASP A 123 9.85 -0.26 -3.56
C ASP A 123 9.25 1.05 -3.05
N PHE A 124 8.16 0.96 -2.31
CA PHE A 124 7.53 2.09 -1.62
C PHE A 124 7.42 1.82 -0.13
N MET A 125 7.32 2.89 0.67
CA MET A 125 6.91 2.79 2.06
C MET A 125 5.89 3.86 2.44
N THR A 126 5.12 3.62 3.51
CA THR A 126 4.25 4.64 4.10
C THR A 126 4.99 5.46 5.14
N VAL A 127 4.78 6.79 5.13
CA VAL A 127 5.46 7.75 6.02
C VAL A 127 4.44 8.62 6.73
N SER A 128 4.61 8.83 8.04
CA SER A 128 3.79 9.77 8.81
C SER A 128 4.39 11.18 8.75
N PRO A 129 3.60 12.23 8.46
CA PRO A 129 4.08 13.60 8.38
C PRO A 129 4.03 14.34 9.72
N PHE A 130 3.65 13.68 10.80
CA PHE A 130 3.27 14.33 12.06
C PHE A 130 4.36 15.24 12.66
N LEU A 131 5.64 14.93 12.44
CA LEU A 131 6.77 15.71 12.96
C LEU A 131 7.21 16.88 12.04
N GLY A 132 6.49 17.12 10.95
CA GLY A 132 6.79 18.24 10.03
C GLY A 132 7.56 17.83 8.77
N THR A 133 7.84 18.82 7.92
CA THR A 133 8.41 18.59 6.59
C THR A 133 9.84 18.08 6.61
N ASP A 134 10.65 18.56 7.54
CA ASP A 134 12.03 18.12 7.74
C ASP A 134 12.13 16.64 8.13
N SER A 135 11.13 16.11 8.82
CA SER A 135 11.05 14.69 9.17
C SER A 135 10.79 13.77 7.96
N MET A 136 10.15 14.29 6.92
CA MET A 136 9.88 13.56 5.68
C MET A 136 11.06 13.59 4.70
N GLN A 137 11.92 14.62 4.79
CA GLN A 137 13.01 14.86 3.84
C GLN A 137 13.95 13.66 3.66
N PRO A 138 14.42 12.95 4.73
CA PRO A 138 15.29 11.78 4.56
C PRO A 138 14.66 10.65 3.72
N PHE A 139 13.35 10.47 3.79
CA PHE A 139 12.63 9.47 2.98
C PHE A 139 12.50 9.92 1.52
N ILE A 140 12.29 11.22 1.29
CA ILE A 140 12.28 11.82 -0.05
C ILE A 140 13.67 11.71 -0.69
N ASP A 141 14.73 12.03 0.05
CA ASP A 141 16.12 11.97 -0.42
C ASP A 141 16.50 10.56 -0.90
N ILE A 142 16.16 9.52 -0.12
CA ILE A 142 16.37 8.11 -0.51
C ILE A 142 15.51 7.73 -1.72
N SER A 143 14.27 8.22 -1.79
CA SER A 143 13.38 7.94 -2.93
C SER A 143 13.96 8.50 -4.23
N ILE A 144 14.57 9.67 -4.18
CA ILE A 144 15.25 10.27 -5.34
C ILE A 144 16.53 9.50 -5.67
N LYS A 145 17.38 9.29 -4.68
CA LYS A 145 18.71 8.69 -4.84
C LYS A 145 18.64 7.25 -5.38
N ASP A 146 17.74 6.44 -4.82
CA ASP A 146 17.67 5.00 -5.06
C ASP A 146 16.50 4.61 -5.97
N GLU A 147 15.81 5.60 -6.59
CA GLU A 147 14.63 5.41 -7.44
C GLU A 147 13.50 4.64 -6.73
N LYS A 148 13.31 4.91 -5.47
CA LYS A 148 12.23 4.38 -4.61
C LYS A 148 11.06 5.36 -4.53
N GLY A 149 10.05 5.04 -3.71
CA GLY A 149 8.92 5.93 -3.52
C GLY A 149 8.37 5.91 -2.10
N ILE A 150 7.53 6.88 -1.78
CA ILE A 150 6.82 6.97 -0.51
C ILE A 150 5.35 7.31 -0.71
N PHE A 151 4.51 6.88 0.23
CA PHE A 151 3.14 7.34 0.40
C PHE A 151 3.01 8.03 1.76
N VAL A 152 2.83 9.34 1.76
CA VAL A 152 2.67 10.15 2.98
C VAL A 152 1.23 10.13 3.44
N LEU A 153 0.98 10.01 4.74
CA LEU A 153 -0.37 10.00 5.32
C LEU A 153 -0.98 11.41 5.26
N VAL A 154 -1.90 11.66 4.33
CA VAL A 154 -2.58 12.96 4.16
C VAL A 154 -3.99 12.94 4.73
N LYS A 155 -4.78 11.91 4.37
CA LYS A 155 -6.13 11.71 4.88
C LYS A 155 -6.34 10.22 5.11
N THR A 156 -6.34 9.79 6.34
CA THR A 156 -6.54 8.38 6.69
C THR A 156 -8.03 8.03 6.84
N SER A 157 -8.38 6.74 6.74
CA SER A 157 -9.76 6.27 6.71
C SER A 157 -10.42 6.11 8.08
N ASN A 158 -9.68 6.24 9.18
CA ASN A 158 -10.20 6.11 10.53
C ASN A 158 -11.01 7.36 10.96
N PRO A 159 -12.02 7.22 11.84
CA PRO A 159 -12.85 8.36 12.29
C PRO A 159 -12.06 9.52 12.90
N GLY A 160 -11.04 9.23 13.73
CA GLY A 160 -10.19 10.25 14.36
C GLY A 160 -9.29 11.03 13.38
N SER A 161 -9.26 10.67 12.10
CA SER A 161 -8.46 11.40 11.11
C SER A 161 -8.86 12.87 10.98
N VAL A 162 -10.11 13.21 11.27
CA VAL A 162 -10.63 14.58 11.21
C VAL A 162 -9.95 15.51 12.21
N GLU A 163 -9.54 15.01 13.35
CA GLU A 163 -8.91 15.79 14.44
C GLU A 163 -7.62 16.48 13.98
N ILE A 164 -6.87 15.81 13.08
CA ILE A 164 -5.62 16.33 12.54
C ILE A 164 -5.82 16.89 11.14
N SER A 165 -6.45 16.15 10.24
CA SER A 165 -6.51 16.51 8.83
C SER A 165 -7.38 17.74 8.56
N GLU A 166 -8.43 17.98 9.37
CA GLU A 166 -9.32 19.11 9.25
C GLU A 166 -8.89 20.31 10.12
N ALA A 167 -7.91 20.14 11.04
CA ALA A 167 -7.32 21.24 11.76
C ALA A 167 -6.65 22.24 10.78
N THR A 168 -6.50 23.49 11.21
CA THR A 168 -5.89 24.53 10.40
C THR A 168 -4.51 24.92 10.95
N ASN A 169 -3.59 25.22 10.05
CA ASN A 169 -2.30 25.82 10.39
C ASN A 169 -2.44 27.31 10.75
N ALA A 170 -1.35 27.98 11.10
CA ALA A 170 -1.33 29.41 11.47
C ALA A 170 -1.80 30.34 10.33
N GLN A 171 -1.81 29.89 9.07
CA GLN A 171 -2.28 30.61 7.91
C GLN A 171 -3.78 30.34 7.61
N GLY A 172 -4.45 29.55 8.44
CA GLY A 172 -5.86 29.20 8.26
C GLY A 172 -6.11 28.10 7.20
N GLU A 173 -5.05 27.48 6.68
CA GLU A 173 -5.16 26.39 5.72
C GLU A 173 -5.33 25.04 6.45
N LYS A 174 -6.22 24.16 5.97
CA LYS A 174 -6.37 22.81 6.51
C LYS A 174 -5.09 22.01 6.36
N ILE A 175 -4.71 21.29 7.41
CA ILE A 175 -3.47 20.49 7.44
C ILE A 175 -3.37 19.54 6.25
N ARG A 176 -4.48 18.86 5.86
CA ARG A 176 -4.48 17.97 4.69
C ARG A 176 -4.16 18.69 3.37
N ASN A 177 -4.63 19.95 3.20
CA ASN A 177 -4.37 20.71 1.99
C ASN A 177 -2.92 21.20 1.95
N TRP A 178 -2.42 21.69 3.09
CA TRP A 178 -1.02 22.07 3.23
C TRP A 178 -0.08 20.90 2.94
N LEU A 179 -0.35 19.71 3.49
CA LEU A 179 0.42 18.50 3.20
C LEU A 179 0.34 18.12 1.71
N ALA A 180 -0.85 18.20 1.11
CA ALA A 180 -1.04 17.91 -0.31
C ALA A 180 -0.19 18.82 -1.20
N ASN A 181 -0.18 20.13 -0.92
CA ASN A 181 0.65 21.11 -1.63
C ASN A 181 2.15 20.81 -1.46
N TYR A 182 2.58 20.50 -0.22
CA TYR A 182 3.97 20.13 0.05
C TYR A 182 4.39 18.88 -0.74
N ILE A 183 3.60 17.80 -0.68
CA ILE A 183 3.88 16.52 -1.37
C ILE A 183 3.91 16.72 -2.88
N HIS A 184 2.98 17.50 -3.42
CA HIS A 184 2.95 17.82 -4.84
C HIS A 184 4.25 18.52 -5.28
N THR A 185 4.69 19.50 -4.52
CA THR A 185 5.93 20.23 -4.79
C THR A 185 7.17 19.35 -4.63
N ALA A 186 7.26 18.59 -3.52
CA ALA A 186 8.39 17.70 -3.25
C ALA A 186 8.51 16.55 -4.27
N GLY A 187 7.40 16.16 -4.90
CA GLY A 187 7.36 15.13 -5.93
C GLY A 187 7.72 15.61 -7.34
N SER A 188 7.94 16.92 -7.56
CA SER A 188 8.17 17.48 -8.91
C SER A 188 9.45 16.94 -9.58
N ASP A 189 10.48 16.63 -8.78
CA ASP A 189 11.77 16.13 -9.27
C ASP A 189 11.79 14.61 -9.49
N CYS A 190 10.69 13.92 -9.19
CA CYS A 190 10.57 12.46 -9.27
C CYS A 190 9.47 12.02 -10.26
N ILE A 191 9.20 12.80 -11.30
CA ILE A 191 8.15 12.51 -12.29
C ILE A 191 8.67 11.50 -13.33
N GLY A 192 7.92 10.41 -13.51
CA GLY A 192 8.19 9.39 -14.52
C GLY A 192 7.56 9.69 -15.88
N LYS A 193 7.72 8.76 -16.84
CA LYS A 193 7.27 8.91 -18.22
C LYS A 193 5.75 9.01 -18.40
N TYR A 194 4.98 8.57 -17.42
CA TYR A 194 3.53 8.70 -17.41
C TYR A 194 3.03 9.95 -16.70
N ASN A 195 3.92 10.91 -16.43
CA ASN A 195 3.62 12.17 -15.73
C ASN A 195 3.13 11.98 -14.29
N TYR A 196 3.58 10.91 -13.61
CA TYR A 196 3.33 10.65 -12.19
C TYR A 196 4.63 10.61 -11.39
N SER A 197 4.54 11.00 -10.12
CA SER A 197 5.66 11.07 -9.17
C SER A 197 5.82 9.79 -8.36
N ASN A 198 7.06 9.46 -7.97
CA ASN A 198 7.35 8.45 -6.95
C ASN A 198 6.88 8.88 -5.53
N ILE A 199 6.60 10.17 -5.33
CA ILE A 199 6.08 10.67 -4.05
C ILE A 199 4.56 10.73 -4.11
N GLY A 200 3.90 9.88 -3.35
CA GLY A 200 2.46 9.73 -3.32
C GLY A 200 1.85 10.05 -1.94
N ALA A 201 0.55 9.84 -1.82
CA ALA A 201 -0.19 10.11 -0.59
C ALA A 201 -1.13 8.95 -0.22
N VAL A 202 -1.31 8.73 1.08
CA VAL A 202 -2.41 7.89 1.57
C VAL A 202 -3.66 8.76 1.69
N VAL A 203 -4.71 8.38 0.96
CA VAL A 203 -6.01 9.07 0.94
C VAL A 203 -7.12 8.04 1.08
N GLY A 204 -7.84 8.05 2.21
CA GLY A 204 -8.87 7.05 2.52
C GLY A 204 -10.13 7.18 1.67
N ALA A 205 -10.72 6.07 1.28
CA ALA A 205 -11.98 6.00 0.51
C ALA A 205 -13.21 6.49 1.29
N THR A 206 -13.14 6.57 2.62
CA THR A 206 -14.27 6.94 3.49
C THR A 206 -14.68 8.42 3.41
N PHE A 207 -13.92 9.23 2.67
CA PHE A 207 -14.13 10.68 2.53
C PHE A 207 -14.01 11.12 1.07
N PRO A 208 -14.96 10.75 0.18
CA PRO A 208 -14.84 10.98 -1.27
C PRO A 208 -14.78 12.46 -1.66
N GLY A 209 -15.46 13.35 -0.93
CA GLY A 209 -15.42 14.80 -1.19
C GLY A 209 -14.03 15.40 -0.94
N GLU A 210 -13.37 14.98 0.15
CA GLU A 210 -12.00 15.37 0.46
C GLU A 210 -11.00 14.76 -0.53
N ALA A 211 -11.23 13.51 -0.95
CA ALA A 211 -10.40 12.85 -1.95
C ALA A 211 -10.41 13.61 -3.27
N GLN A 212 -11.58 14.11 -3.73
CA GLN A 212 -11.70 14.92 -4.93
C GLN A 212 -10.94 16.26 -4.81
N GLN A 213 -11.03 16.93 -3.66
CA GLN A 213 -10.27 18.16 -3.40
C GLN A 213 -8.76 17.90 -3.44
N LEU A 214 -8.30 16.84 -2.76
CA LEU A 214 -6.89 16.45 -2.74
C LEU A 214 -6.40 16.07 -4.13
N ARG A 215 -7.22 15.39 -4.96
CA ARG A 215 -6.88 15.04 -6.33
C ARG A 215 -6.67 16.29 -7.19
N SER A 216 -7.45 17.34 -7.00
CA SER A 216 -7.28 18.61 -7.74
C SER A 216 -5.94 19.31 -7.43
N ILE A 217 -5.38 19.12 -6.23
CA ILE A 217 -4.07 19.63 -5.81
C ILE A 217 -2.95 18.71 -6.33
N MET A 218 -3.07 17.41 -6.08
CA MET A 218 -2.02 16.40 -6.32
C MET A 218 -2.21 15.65 -7.64
N LYS A 219 -2.29 16.36 -8.76
CA LYS A 219 -2.60 15.76 -10.09
C LYS A 219 -1.59 14.69 -10.53
N ASN A 220 -0.33 14.86 -10.17
CA ASN A 220 0.77 13.97 -10.58
C ASN A 220 1.18 12.97 -9.49
N ASN A 221 0.49 12.90 -8.36
CA ASN A 221 0.84 12.02 -7.25
C ASN A 221 -0.13 10.83 -7.20
N PHE A 222 0.41 9.63 -7.02
CA PHE A 222 -0.44 8.46 -6.81
C PHE A 222 -1.05 8.46 -5.40
N PHE A 223 -2.30 8.02 -5.29
CA PHE A 223 -2.97 7.78 -4.02
C PHE A 223 -2.93 6.29 -3.69
N LEU A 224 -2.47 5.96 -2.49
CA LEU A 224 -2.73 4.69 -1.85
C LEU A 224 -4.04 4.83 -1.07
N VAL A 225 -5.07 4.10 -1.52
CA VAL A 225 -6.45 4.27 -1.03
C VAL A 225 -6.85 3.09 -0.14
N PRO A 226 -6.71 3.22 1.21
CA PRO A 226 -7.27 2.26 2.14
C PRO A 226 -8.78 2.46 2.33
N GLY A 227 -9.46 1.41 2.83
CA GLY A 227 -10.87 1.50 3.24
C GLY A 227 -11.88 0.96 2.24
N PHE A 228 -11.45 0.51 1.07
CA PHE A 228 -12.31 -0.19 0.11
C PHE A 228 -12.73 -1.57 0.67
N GLY A 229 -14.00 -1.93 0.52
CA GLY A 229 -14.56 -3.19 1.00
C GLY A 229 -14.66 -3.25 2.54
N ALA A 230 -13.67 -3.79 3.20
CA ALA A 230 -13.70 -4.14 4.63
C ALA A 230 -13.95 -2.97 5.62
N GLN A 231 -13.83 -1.71 5.20
CA GLN A 231 -14.16 -0.53 6.00
C GLN A 231 -15.42 0.20 5.50
N GLY A 232 -16.20 -0.46 4.63
CA GLY A 232 -17.47 0.08 4.13
C GLY A 232 -17.37 1.00 2.92
N GLY A 233 -16.16 1.24 2.37
CA GLY A 233 -16.01 2.00 1.12
C GLY A 233 -16.48 1.18 -0.08
N GLU A 234 -17.33 1.76 -0.92
CA GLU A 234 -17.82 1.19 -2.18
C GLU A 234 -16.93 1.64 -3.36
N ALA A 235 -17.08 0.99 -4.52
CA ALA A 235 -16.34 1.36 -5.73
C ALA A 235 -16.54 2.83 -6.12
N LYS A 236 -17.75 3.36 -5.95
CA LYS A 236 -18.05 4.78 -6.22
C LYS A 236 -17.27 5.76 -5.35
N ASP A 237 -16.89 5.37 -4.13
CA ASP A 237 -16.16 6.21 -3.18
C ASP A 237 -14.68 6.35 -3.54
N VAL A 238 -14.17 5.41 -4.34
CA VAL A 238 -12.77 5.38 -4.79
C VAL A 238 -12.59 6.16 -6.11
N ILE A 239 -13.63 6.27 -6.93
CA ILE A 239 -13.58 6.98 -8.22
C ILE A 239 -12.96 8.38 -8.12
N PRO A 240 -13.29 9.23 -7.12
CA PRO A 240 -12.69 10.56 -6.99
C PRO A 240 -11.18 10.58 -6.73
N CYS A 241 -10.59 9.42 -6.40
CA CYS A 241 -9.15 9.28 -6.22
C CYS A 241 -8.37 9.13 -7.54
N PHE A 242 -9.05 8.76 -8.63
CA PHE A 242 -8.44 8.56 -9.95
C PHE A 242 -8.45 9.84 -10.79
N ASN A 243 -7.52 9.93 -11.72
CA ASN A 243 -7.54 10.92 -12.79
C ASN A 243 -8.38 10.42 -13.98
N GLU A 244 -8.64 11.31 -14.94
CA GLU A 244 -9.44 11.02 -16.16
C GLU A 244 -8.80 9.92 -17.04
N ASP A 245 -7.49 9.72 -16.95
CA ASP A 245 -6.75 8.66 -17.65
C ASP A 245 -6.92 7.27 -17.02
N GLY A 246 -7.70 7.17 -15.93
CA GLY A 246 -7.92 5.94 -15.16
C GLY A 246 -6.73 5.53 -14.26
N LEU A 247 -5.75 6.40 -14.09
CA LEU A 247 -4.58 6.23 -13.22
C LEU A 247 -4.66 7.15 -12.00
N GLY A 248 -3.55 7.27 -11.27
CA GLY A 248 -3.41 8.17 -10.12
C GLY A 248 -3.79 7.54 -8.79
N ALA A 249 -4.36 6.33 -8.77
CA ALA A 249 -4.67 5.65 -7.52
C ALA A 249 -4.44 4.14 -7.60
N ILE A 250 -4.14 3.56 -6.45
CA ILE A 250 -4.19 2.11 -6.19
C ILE A 250 -5.04 1.86 -4.95
N THR A 251 -5.84 0.80 -4.97
CA THR A 251 -6.74 0.45 -3.88
C THR A 251 -6.36 -0.87 -3.26
N ARG A 252 -6.47 -0.98 -1.93
CA ARG A 252 -6.08 -2.18 -1.20
C ARG A 252 -7.26 -3.12 -1.02
N ILE A 253 -7.09 -4.39 -1.43
CA ILE A 253 -7.94 -5.52 -1.01
C ILE A 253 -7.28 -6.28 0.15
N LYS A 254 -8.09 -6.81 1.06
CA LYS A 254 -7.59 -7.63 2.17
C LYS A 254 -7.18 -9.02 1.68
N ASN A 255 -6.19 -9.61 2.37
CA ASN A 255 -5.72 -10.99 2.15
C ASN A 255 -6.82 -12.06 2.26
N THR A 256 -7.89 -11.86 3.04
CA THR A 256 -9.04 -12.77 3.12
C THR A 256 -9.76 -12.90 1.77
N GLU A 257 -9.85 -11.80 1.02
CA GLU A 257 -10.42 -11.78 -0.34
C GLU A 257 -9.45 -12.40 -1.35
N ALA A 258 -8.14 -12.19 -1.16
CA ALA A 258 -7.09 -12.87 -1.92
C ALA A 258 -7.06 -14.38 -1.66
N LEU A 259 -7.34 -14.82 -0.43
CA LEU A 259 -7.45 -16.24 -0.08
C LEU A 259 -8.64 -16.91 -0.79
N CYS A 260 -9.75 -16.20 -0.99
CA CYS A 260 -10.86 -16.68 -1.82
C CYS A 260 -10.41 -16.89 -3.28
N LEU A 261 -9.55 -16.03 -3.82
CA LEU A 261 -8.96 -16.20 -5.15
C LEU A 261 -7.99 -17.41 -5.20
N LEU A 262 -7.22 -17.66 -4.13
CA LEU A 262 -6.35 -18.81 -4.00
C LEU A 262 -7.16 -20.13 -3.99
N ILE A 263 -8.20 -20.22 -3.16
CA ILE A 263 -9.10 -21.39 -3.09
C ILE A 263 -9.74 -21.65 -4.46
N ILE A 264 -10.11 -20.62 -5.19
CA ILE A 264 -10.68 -20.73 -6.54
C ILE A 264 -9.66 -21.29 -7.54
N ARG A 265 -8.36 -20.96 -7.43
CA ARG A 265 -7.31 -21.46 -8.33
C ARG A 265 -6.84 -22.88 -8.00
N THR A 266 -6.68 -23.21 -6.72
CA THR A 266 -6.08 -24.49 -6.29
C THR A 266 -7.08 -25.63 -6.18
N CYS A 267 -8.38 -25.37 -6.14
CA CYS A 267 -9.42 -26.38 -6.01
C CYS A 267 -10.50 -26.26 -7.11
N PRO A 268 -10.25 -26.79 -8.33
CA PRO A 268 -11.20 -26.73 -9.45
C PRO A 268 -12.57 -27.38 -9.18
N SER A 269 -12.63 -28.34 -8.23
CA SER A 269 -13.88 -29.00 -7.82
C SER A 269 -14.87 -28.09 -7.05
N ILE A 270 -14.45 -26.90 -6.62
CA ILE A 270 -15.29 -25.89 -5.98
C ILE A 270 -15.93 -24.93 -7.02
N LEU A 271 -15.93 -25.33 -8.30
CA LEU A 271 -16.51 -24.50 -9.38
C LEU A 271 -18.00 -24.18 -9.17
N SER A 272 -18.75 -25.03 -8.48
CA SER A 272 -20.17 -24.77 -8.13
C SER A 272 -20.34 -23.73 -7.00
N LEU A 273 -19.34 -23.58 -6.14
CA LEU A 273 -19.29 -22.50 -5.13
C LEU A 273 -18.80 -21.16 -5.71
N LYS A 274 -18.16 -21.18 -6.90
CA LYS A 274 -17.70 -19.95 -7.59
C LYS A 274 -18.83 -18.96 -7.85
N THR A 275 -20.00 -19.43 -8.20
CA THR A 275 -21.13 -18.57 -8.55
C THR A 275 -21.69 -17.85 -7.32
N ALA A 276 -21.74 -18.52 -6.16
CA ALA A 276 -22.26 -17.92 -4.93
C ALA A 276 -21.28 -16.90 -4.30
N LEU A 277 -19.98 -17.24 -4.21
CA LEU A 277 -18.95 -16.36 -3.64
C LEU A 277 -18.62 -15.17 -4.56
N TYR A 278 -18.72 -15.34 -5.88
CA TYR A 278 -18.46 -14.25 -6.84
C TYR A 278 -19.61 -13.23 -6.90
N THR A 279 -20.85 -13.65 -6.65
CA THR A 279 -22.01 -12.75 -6.60
C THR A 279 -22.06 -11.93 -5.31
N ASP A 280 -21.52 -12.46 -4.20
CA ASP A 280 -21.50 -11.75 -2.90
C ASP A 280 -20.29 -10.81 -2.74
N CYS A 281 -19.15 -11.14 -3.37
CA CYS A 281 -17.95 -10.28 -3.33
C CYS A 281 -17.89 -9.23 -4.46
N PHE A 282 -18.58 -9.48 -5.59
CA PHE A 282 -18.59 -8.59 -6.75
C PHE A 282 -20.02 -8.53 -7.33
N PRO A 283 -20.89 -7.66 -6.83
CA PRO A 283 -22.20 -7.47 -7.46
C PRO A 283 -21.99 -7.05 -8.91
N ARG A 284 -22.58 -7.79 -9.84
CA ARG A 284 -22.60 -7.43 -11.27
C ARG A 284 -23.28 -6.07 -11.38
N SER A 285 -22.51 -5.02 -11.67
CA SER A 285 -23.07 -3.77 -12.15
C SER A 285 -23.75 -4.04 -13.48
N MET A 286 -25.04 -3.74 -13.52
CA MET A 286 -25.76 -3.48 -14.78
C MET A 286 -25.24 -2.21 -15.44
#